data_a4bc7a1795a6d80ea0194cb4b0418bdf
#
_entry.id   a4bc7a1795a6d80ea0194cb4b0418bdf
#
_cell.length_a   1.000
_cell.length_b   1.000
_cell.length_c   1.000
_cell.angle_alpha   90.00
_cell.angle_beta   90.00
_cell.angle_gamma   90.00
#
_symmetry.space_group_name_H-M   'P 1'
#
loop_
_entity.id
_entity.type
_entity.pdbx_description
1 polymer ?
#
loop_
_entity_poly.entity_id
_entity_poly.type
_entity_poly.pdbx_seq_one_letter_code
_entity_poly.pdbx_strand_id
1 'polypeptide(L)'
;SDIVDSADCAIGYEAAHMVLAGLEGFREDYVYHIEHGGKCSCHITQPVPCVALCPAGVDIPGYIALVKEERYADAVKLIRKDNPFPTACALICEHPCEARCRRNMIDSAINIRGLKRMAVDNARANTVPVPEKAESTGKKVAIIGGGPGGLSAAYYLELMGHHAVVFEEKSKLGGMLRYGIPNYRFPRERLQEDIDTILSTGVEVKLNTRVGNGEGEISYNKLHEEYDAVYIACLLYTSDAA
;
A
#
# COMPACT_ATOMS: atom_id res chain seq x y z
N SER A 1 -17.95 14.04 -40.49
CA SER A 1 -18.35 13.25 -41.64
C SER A 1 -17.44 13.50 -42.85
N ASP A 2 -17.01 14.75 -43.10
CA ASP A 2 -16.24 15.11 -44.31
C ASP A 2 -14.92 14.32 -44.48
N ILE A 3 -14.27 13.98 -43.40
CA ILE A 3 -13.03 13.18 -43.46
C ILE A 3 -13.32 11.73 -43.83
N VAL A 4 -14.44 11.14 -43.37
CA VAL A 4 -14.86 9.79 -43.75
C VAL A 4 -15.20 9.74 -45.23
N ASP A 5 -15.91 10.79 -45.74
CA ASP A 5 -16.38 10.83 -47.09
C ASP A 5 -15.28 11.22 -48.11
N SER A 6 -14.23 11.87 -47.67
CA SER A 6 -13.10 12.34 -48.49
C SER A 6 -11.78 11.58 -48.33
N ALA A 7 -11.75 10.57 -47.48
CA ALA A 7 -10.52 9.83 -47.22
C ALA A 7 -10.11 8.92 -48.40
N ASP A 8 -8.98 9.22 -49.02
CA ASP A 8 -8.41 8.45 -50.13
C ASP A 8 -7.71 7.16 -49.74
N CYS A 9 -7.61 6.86 -48.43
CA CYS A 9 -6.97 5.64 -47.93
C CYS A 9 -7.66 5.07 -46.69
N ALA A 10 -7.48 3.78 -46.48
CA ALA A 10 -8.06 3.05 -45.34
C ALA A 10 -7.67 3.66 -43.98
N ILE A 11 -6.46 4.18 -43.83
CA ILE A 11 -5.98 4.76 -42.56
C ILE A 11 -6.81 6.00 -42.19
N GLY A 12 -7.04 6.90 -43.15
CA GLY A 12 -7.86 8.11 -42.92
C GLY A 12 -9.31 7.77 -42.60
N TYR A 13 -9.88 6.81 -43.34
CA TYR A 13 -11.24 6.31 -43.13
C TYR A 13 -11.40 5.68 -41.73
N GLU A 14 -10.54 4.75 -41.35
CA GLU A 14 -10.58 4.06 -40.05
C GLU A 14 -10.35 5.04 -38.89
N ALA A 15 -9.39 5.97 -39.00
CA ALA A 15 -9.15 6.98 -37.98
C ALA A 15 -10.38 7.85 -37.72
N ALA A 16 -11.06 8.29 -38.78
CA ALA A 16 -12.27 9.07 -38.67
C ALA A 16 -13.44 8.26 -38.09
N HIS A 17 -13.57 7.00 -38.48
CA HIS A 17 -14.57 6.07 -37.93
C HIS A 17 -14.35 5.83 -36.43
N MET A 18 -13.09 5.64 -35.97
CA MET A 18 -12.79 5.48 -34.55
C MET A 18 -13.18 6.73 -33.73
N VAL A 19 -12.92 7.92 -34.26
CA VAL A 19 -13.32 9.16 -33.60
C VAL A 19 -14.85 9.28 -33.53
N LEU A 20 -15.55 9.01 -34.62
CA LEU A 20 -17.03 9.05 -34.65
C LEU A 20 -17.65 8.01 -33.71
N ALA A 21 -17.15 6.79 -33.73
CA ALA A 21 -17.60 5.73 -32.80
C ALA A 21 -17.35 6.12 -31.33
N GLY A 22 -16.23 6.77 -31.04
CA GLY A 22 -15.93 7.31 -29.72
C GLY A 22 -16.93 8.41 -29.31
N LEU A 23 -17.20 9.36 -30.22
CA LEU A 23 -18.13 10.44 -29.96
C LEU A 23 -19.59 9.96 -29.81
N GLU A 24 -19.98 8.93 -30.53
CA GLU A 24 -21.32 8.33 -30.42
C GLU A 24 -21.45 7.47 -29.17
N GLY A 25 -20.43 6.59 -28.91
CA GLY A 25 -20.48 5.66 -27.80
C GLY A 25 -20.27 6.29 -26.42
N PHE A 26 -19.58 7.44 -26.35
CA PHE A 26 -19.25 8.14 -25.10
C PHE A 26 -19.76 9.60 -25.09
N ARG A 27 -20.84 9.87 -25.82
CA ARG A 27 -21.37 11.22 -25.96
C ARG A 27 -21.68 11.90 -24.62
N GLU A 28 -22.28 11.15 -23.70
CA GLU A 28 -22.67 11.68 -22.39
C GLU A 28 -21.41 12.05 -21.56
N ASP A 29 -20.33 11.27 -21.65
CA ASP A 29 -19.08 11.57 -20.98
C ASP A 29 -18.43 12.85 -21.52
N TYR A 30 -18.44 13.04 -22.85
CA TYR A 30 -17.94 14.27 -23.47
C TYR A 30 -18.76 15.49 -23.06
N VAL A 31 -20.09 15.39 -23.07
CA VAL A 31 -20.99 16.49 -22.65
C VAL A 31 -20.75 16.83 -21.18
N TYR A 32 -20.65 15.81 -20.33
CA TYR A 32 -20.33 15.99 -18.90
C TYR A 32 -19.03 16.77 -18.70
N HIS A 33 -17.95 16.42 -19.43
CA HIS A 33 -16.67 17.11 -19.32
C HIS A 33 -16.74 18.57 -19.78
N ILE A 34 -17.52 18.87 -20.82
CA ILE A 34 -17.71 20.23 -21.33
C ILE A 34 -18.44 21.07 -20.28
N GLU A 35 -19.54 20.55 -19.73
CA GLU A 35 -20.36 21.25 -18.74
C GLU A 35 -19.66 21.49 -17.41
N HIS A 36 -18.74 20.56 -16.99
CA HIS A 36 -18.04 20.62 -15.70
C HIS A 36 -16.58 21.13 -15.81
N GLY A 37 -16.25 21.81 -16.90
CA GLY A 37 -14.95 22.49 -17.07
C GLY A 37 -13.75 21.53 -17.07
N GLY A 38 -13.91 20.33 -17.64
CA GLY A 38 -12.85 19.32 -17.76
C GLY A 38 -12.59 18.50 -16.49
N LYS A 39 -13.35 18.73 -15.41
CA LYS A 39 -13.30 17.88 -14.22
C LYS A 39 -14.08 16.61 -14.49
N CYS A 40 -13.37 15.47 -14.52
CA CYS A 40 -13.98 14.17 -14.75
C CYS A 40 -14.43 13.52 -13.44
N SER A 41 -15.71 13.14 -13.35
CA SER A 41 -16.21 12.19 -12.36
C SER A 41 -16.27 10.76 -12.91
N CYS A 42 -15.90 10.56 -14.17
CA CYS A 42 -15.78 9.23 -14.73
C CYS A 42 -14.61 8.53 -14.04
N HIS A 43 -14.92 7.72 -13.06
CA HIS A 43 -13.97 6.83 -12.46
C HIS A 43 -13.68 5.71 -13.47
N ILE A 44 -12.58 5.83 -14.21
CA ILE A 44 -11.98 4.67 -14.83
C ILE A 44 -11.52 3.79 -13.67
N THR A 45 -12.47 3.00 -13.16
CA THR A 45 -12.30 2.18 -11.95
C THR A 45 -11.45 0.95 -12.20
N GLN A 46 -10.95 0.75 -13.42
CA GLN A 46 -10.04 -0.35 -13.73
C GLN A 46 -8.59 0.13 -13.56
N PRO A 47 -7.95 -0.17 -12.44
CA PRO A 47 -6.54 0.13 -12.27
C PRO A 47 -5.73 -0.63 -13.32
N VAL A 48 -4.58 -0.07 -13.71
CA VAL A 48 -3.65 -0.79 -14.60
C VAL A 48 -3.29 -2.16 -14.00
N PRO A 49 -3.02 -3.19 -14.82
CA PRO A 49 -2.88 -4.57 -14.34
C PRO A 49 -1.89 -4.76 -13.20
N CYS A 50 -0.79 -4.01 -13.17
CA CYS A 50 0.19 -4.07 -12.09
C CYS A 50 -0.37 -3.56 -10.75
N VAL A 51 -1.20 -2.53 -10.75
CA VAL A 51 -1.88 -2.03 -9.55
C VAL A 51 -2.99 -2.99 -9.13
N ALA A 52 -3.79 -3.48 -10.08
CA ALA A 52 -4.88 -4.42 -9.80
C ALA A 52 -4.39 -5.72 -9.16
N LEU A 53 -3.19 -6.18 -9.49
CA LEU A 53 -2.59 -7.38 -8.91
C LEU A 53 -1.78 -7.13 -7.64
N CYS A 54 -1.54 -5.87 -7.29
CA CYS A 54 -0.87 -5.55 -6.04
C CYS A 54 -1.87 -5.73 -4.89
N PRO A 55 -1.63 -6.63 -3.92
CA PRO A 55 -2.56 -6.82 -2.80
C PRO A 55 -2.77 -5.55 -1.96
N ALA A 56 -1.78 -4.65 -1.94
CA ALA A 56 -1.86 -3.36 -1.27
C ALA A 56 -2.35 -2.21 -2.16
N GLY A 57 -2.63 -2.46 -3.45
CA GLY A 57 -3.11 -1.42 -4.37
C GLY A 57 -2.14 -0.27 -4.63
N VAL A 58 -0.84 -0.45 -4.40
CA VAL A 58 0.17 0.61 -4.52
C VAL A 58 0.16 1.22 -5.91
N ASP A 59 0.21 2.55 -6.01
CA ASP A 59 0.37 3.27 -7.27
C ASP A 59 1.75 3.02 -7.88
N ILE A 60 1.83 1.92 -8.64
CA ILE A 60 3.07 1.46 -9.28
C ILE A 60 3.55 2.41 -10.38
N PRO A 61 2.71 2.86 -11.33
CA PRO A 61 3.13 3.83 -12.34
C PRO A 61 3.64 5.14 -11.71
N GLY A 62 2.97 5.61 -10.68
CA GLY A 62 3.33 6.86 -9.99
C GLY A 62 4.72 6.78 -9.37
N TYR A 63 5.04 5.77 -8.56
CA TYR A 63 6.36 5.71 -7.97
C TYR A 63 7.47 5.39 -9.00
N ILE A 64 7.18 4.67 -10.08
CA ILE A 64 8.15 4.45 -11.17
C ILE A 64 8.50 5.77 -11.87
N ALA A 65 7.51 6.63 -12.11
CA ALA A 65 7.75 7.95 -12.67
C ALA A 65 8.66 8.81 -11.76
N LEU A 66 8.41 8.79 -10.44
CA LEU A 66 9.23 9.47 -9.44
C LEU A 66 10.66 8.92 -9.36
N VAL A 67 10.82 7.60 -9.46
CA VAL A 67 12.15 6.96 -9.52
C VAL A 67 12.91 7.38 -10.78
N LYS A 68 12.23 7.50 -11.94
CA LYS A 68 12.82 8.00 -13.18
C LYS A 68 13.35 9.43 -13.03
N GLU A 69 12.68 10.25 -12.22
CA GLU A 69 13.07 11.63 -11.91
C GLU A 69 14.07 11.73 -10.75
N GLU A 70 14.56 10.60 -10.23
CA GLU A 70 15.43 10.49 -9.05
C GLU A 70 14.82 11.07 -7.75
N ARG A 71 13.52 11.24 -7.73
CA ARG A 71 12.73 11.73 -6.59
C ARG A 71 12.39 10.58 -5.63
N TYR A 72 13.41 9.92 -5.10
CA TYR A 72 13.28 8.70 -4.32
C TYR A 72 12.46 8.88 -3.03
N ALA A 73 12.62 10.00 -2.34
CA ALA A 73 11.87 10.31 -1.14
C ALA A 73 10.35 10.42 -1.43
N ASP A 74 9.98 11.05 -2.55
CA ASP A 74 8.59 11.16 -2.96
C ASP A 74 8.03 9.82 -3.41
N ALA A 75 8.85 8.98 -4.06
CA ALA A 75 8.49 7.60 -4.40
C ALA A 75 8.19 6.78 -3.14
N VAL A 76 9.02 6.88 -2.10
CA VAL A 76 8.78 6.20 -0.80
C VAL A 76 7.51 6.72 -0.13
N LYS A 77 7.25 8.03 -0.15
CA LYS A 77 5.99 8.61 0.37
C LYS A 77 4.77 8.04 -0.34
N LEU A 78 4.82 7.97 -1.68
CA LEU A 78 3.73 7.44 -2.49
C LEU A 78 3.48 5.96 -2.20
N ILE A 79 4.54 5.15 -2.12
CA ILE A 79 4.42 3.73 -1.76
C ILE A 79 3.81 3.57 -0.37
N ARG A 80 4.23 4.39 0.60
CA ARG A 80 3.78 4.31 2.00
C ARG A 80 2.32 4.67 2.20
N LYS A 81 1.72 5.41 1.27
CA LYS A 81 0.29 5.71 1.31
C LYS A 81 -0.55 4.44 1.43
N ASP A 82 -0.18 3.40 0.69
CA ASP A 82 -0.92 2.14 0.62
C ASP A 82 -0.18 0.97 1.29
N ASN A 83 1.10 1.15 1.64
CA ASN A 83 1.95 0.12 2.23
C ASN A 83 2.96 0.69 3.23
N PRO A 84 2.74 0.54 4.54
CA PRO A 84 3.62 1.07 5.59
C PRO A 84 4.99 0.36 5.66
N PHE A 85 5.17 -0.76 4.94
CA PHE A 85 6.41 -1.54 4.87
C PHE A 85 7.06 -1.47 3.47
N PRO A 86 7.43 -0.28 2.97
CA PRO A 86 8.03 -0.13 1.65
C PRO A 86 9.33 -0.93 1.50
N THR A 87 10.17 -0.95 2.55
CA THR A 87 11.46 -1.65 2.54
C THR A 87 11.27 -3.17 2.53
N ALA A 88 10.38 -3.71 3.36
CA ALA A 88 10.06 -5.12 3.35
C ALA A 88 9.58 -5.57 1.97
N CYS A 89 8.61 -4.86 1.38
CA CYS A 89 8.08 -5.20 0.07
C CYS A 89 9.12 -5.03 -1.06
N ALA A 90 10.06 -4.10 -0.93
CA ALA A 90 11.14 -3.95 -1.90
C ALA A 90 12.10 -5.14 -1.93
N LEU A 91 12.32 -5.78 -0.77
CA LEU A 91 13.30 -6.86 -0.61
C LEU A 91 12.71 -8.26 -0.75
N ILE A 92 11.48 -8.49 -0.28
CA ILE A 92 10.92 -9.85 -0.15
C ILE A 92 9.59 -10.10 -0.84
N CYS A 93 8.97 -9.08 -1.48
CA CYS A 93 7.71 -9.27 -2.19
C CYS A 93 7.87 -10.25 -3.36
N GLU A 94 6.88 -11.13 -3.55
CA GLU A 94 6.80 -12.06 -4.69
C GLU A 94 6.42 -11.37 -6.02
N HIS A 95 6.21 -10.05 -5.99
CA HIS A 95 5.97 -9.16 -7.14
C HIS A 95 4.96 -9.67 -8.21
N PRO A 96 3.73 -10.07 -7.85
CA PRO A 96 2.75 -10.57 -8.80
C PRO A 96 2.41 -9.53 -9.89
N CYS A 97 2.63 -8.25 -9.61
CA CYS A 97 2.47 -7.15 -10.56
C CYS A 97 3.30 -7.31 -11.84
N GLU A 98 4.47 -7.94 -11.77
CA GLU A 98 5.34 -8.17 -12.94
C GLU A 98 4.76 -9.26 -13.87
N ALA A 99 4.07 -10.26 -13.33
CA ALA A 99 3.48 -11.34 -14.11
C ALA A 99 2.44 -10.86 -15.13
N ARG A 100 1.72 -9.79 -14.83
CA ARG A 100 0.72 -9.16 -15.71
C ARG A 100 1.16 -7.80 -16.26
N CYS A 101 2.45 -7.50 -16.24
CA CYS A 101 2.96 -6.31 -16.87
C CYS A 101 2.68 -6.35 -18.38
N ARG A 102 2.01 -5.30 -18.89
CA ARG A 102 1.71 -5.21 -20.34
C ARG A 102 2.96 -5.21 -21.22
N ARG A 103 4.09 -4.81 -20.65
CA ARG A 103 5.38 -4.88 -21.35
C ARG A 103 5.76 -6.31 -21.79
N ASN A 104 5.29 -7.34 -21.04
CA ASN A 104 5.45 -8.75 -21.44
C ASN A 104 4.88 -9.09 -22.81
N MET A 105 3.98 -8.26 -23.35
CA MET A 105 3.42 -8.45 -24.70
C MET A 105 4.40 -8.00 -25.80
N ILE A 106 5.44 -7.26 -25.44
CA ILE A 106 6.41 -6.68 -26.40
C ILE A 106 7.78 -7.34 -26.22
N ASP A 107 8.29 -7.37 -24.98
CA ASP A 107 9.62 -7.92 -24.65
C ASP A 107 9.64 -8.59 -23.26
N SER A 108 9.84 -7.84 -22.17
CA SER A 108 9.89 -8.37 -20.81
C SER A 108 9.23 -7.40 -19.82
N ALA A 109 8.78 -7.93 -18.68
CA ALA A 109 8.21 -7.12 -17.62
C ALA A 109 9.17 -6.01 -17.17
N ILE A 110 8.61 -4.88 -16.79
CA ILE A 110 9.36 -3.86 -16.03
C ILE A 110 9.76 -4.50 -14.70
N ASN A 111 11.02 -4.34 -14.29
CA ASN A 111 11.52 -4.76 -12.98
C ASN A 111 10.94 -3.87 -11.86
N ILE A 112 9.65 -4.04 -11.58
CA ILE A 112 8.86 -3.19 -10.68
C ILE A 112 9.40 -3.24 -9.26
N ARG A 113 9.72 -4.45 -8.77
CA ARG A 113 10.31 -4.63 -7.43
C ARG A 113 11.71 -4.03 -7.35
N GLY A 114 12.52 -4.18 -8.39
CA GLY A 114 13.85 -3.58 -8.47
C GLY A 114 13.82 -2.05 -8.41
N LEU A 115 12.87 -1.41 -9.10
CA LEU A 115 12.66 0.03 -9.02
C LEU A 115 12.16 0.48 -7.63
N LYS A 116 11.29 -0.30 -6.98
CA LYS A 116 10.91 -0.06 -5.59
C LYS A 116 12.12 -0.15 -4.65
N ARG A 117 13.00 -1.15 -4.86
CA ARG A 117 14.23 -1.30 -4.11
C ARG A 117 15.16 -0.10 -4.31
N MET A 118 15.29 0.38 -5.54
CA MET A 118 16.07 1.59 -5.84
C MET A 118 15.56 2.80 -5.05
N ALA A 119 14.23 2.97 -4.94
CA ALA A 119 13.66 4.05 -4.15
C ALA A 119 14.06 3.95 -2.67
N VAL A 120 13.86 2.79 -2.01
CA VAL A 120 14.16 2.62 -0.58
C VAL A 120 15.66 2.50 -0.26
N ASP A 121 16.51 2.22 -1.24
CA ASP A 121 17.95 2.21 -1.05
C ASP A 121 18.55 3.63 -1.14
N ASN A 122 17.96 4.52 -1.96
CA ASN A 122 18.37 5.91 -2.10
C ASN A 122 17.66 6.86 -1.12
N ALA A 123 16.44 6.52 -0.66
CA ALA A 123 15.74 7.26 0.39
C ALA A 123 15.26 6.26 1.46
N ARG A 124 16.03 6.14 2.54
CA ARG A 124 15.70 5.22 3.64
C ARG A 124 14.33 5.55 4.23
N ALA A 125 13.52 4.51 4.52
CA ALA A 125 12.14 4.70 4.96
C ALA A 125 12.04 5.61 6.20
N ASN A 126 12.91 5.43 7.18
CA ASN A 126 12.95 6.21 8.41
C ASN A 126 13.46 7.67 8.24
N THR A 127 14.00 8.02 7.08
CA THR A 127 14.41 9.43 6.78
C THR A 127 13.33 10.21 6.04
N VAL A 128 12.28 9.53 5.58
CA VAL A 128 11.18 10.13 4.83
C VAL A 128 10.02 10.41 5.77
N PRO A 129 9.59 11.69 5.92
CA PRO A 129 8.52 12.06 6.84
C PRO A 129 7.23 11.26 6.63
N VAL A 130 6.54 10.95 7.71
CA VAL A 130 5.18 10.40 7.66
C VAL A 130 4.16 11.51 7.38
N PRO A 131 2.97 11.18 6.84
CA PRO A 131 1.89 12.15 6.68
C PRO A 131 1.48 12.77 8.01
N GLU A 132 0.92 13.98 7.95
CA GLU A 132 0.30 14.60 9.11
C GLU A 132 -0.88 13.77 9.59
N LYS A 133 -1.01 13.68 10.91
CA LYS A 133 -2.13 13.00 11.54
C LYS A 133 -3.39 13.84 11.46
N ALA A 134 -4.53 13.17 11.34
CA ALA A 134 -5.82 13.80 11.59
C ALA A 134 -5.95 14.25 13.07
N GLU A 135 -6.91 15.13 13.35
CA GLU A 135 -7.25 15.53 14.70
C GLU A 135 -7.58 14.32 15.58
N SER A 136 -7.22 14.39 16.86
CA SER A 136 -7.47 13.27 17.78
C SER A 136 -8.97 13.02 17.93
N THR A 137 -9.36 11.78 17.73
CA THR A 137 -10.74 11.32 17.94
C THR A 137 -11.05 10.98 19.41
N GLY A 138 -10.03 10.96 20.27
CA GLY A 138 -10.13 10.49 21.65
C GLY A 138 -10.33 8.97 21.79
N LYS A 139 -10.37 8.21 20.68
CA LYS A 139 -10.57 6.76 20.69
C LYS A 139 -9.27 6.02 20.84
N LYS A 140 -9.30 4.91 21.60
CA LYS A 140 -8.17 4.02 21.85
C LYS A 140 -8.42 2.64 21.28
N VAL A 141 -7.46 2.11 20.54
CA VAL A 141 -7.56 0.78 19.93
C VAL A 141 -6.42 -0.10 20.44
N ALA A 142 -6.78 -1.25 21.02
CA ALA A 142 -5.81 -2.29 21.38
C ALA A 142 -5.53 -3.17 20.16
N ILE A 143 -4.27 -3.42 19.88
CA ILE A 143 -3.82 -4.27 18.77
C ILE A 143 -3.02 -5.43 19.34
N ILE A 144 -3.49 -6.66 19.14
CA ILE A 144 -2.85 -7.86 19.63
C ILE A 144 -1.95 -8.45 18.53
N GLY A 145 -0.64 -8.35 18.71
CA GLY A 145 0.38 -8.79 17.77
C GLY A 145 1.12 -7.66 17.07
N GLY A 146 2.43 -7.59 17.28
CA GLY A 146 3.37 -6.60 16.69
C GLY A 146 4.01 -7.07 15.37
N GLY A 147 3.33 -7.94 14.62
CA GLY A 147 3.69 -8.35 13.28
C GLY A 147 3.30 -7.31 12.22
N PRO A 148 3.54 -7.59 10.91
CA PRO A 148 3.26 -6.62 9.84
C PRO A 148 1.79 -6.21 9.78
N GLY A 149 0.84 -7.10 10.05
CA GLY A 149 -0.59 -6.79 10.06
C GLY A 149 -0.95 -5.81 11.18
N GLY A 150 -0.53 -6.09 12.42
CA GLY A 150 -0.81 -5.23 13.57
C GLY A 150 -0.13 -3.87 13.46
N LEU A 151 1.13 -3.83 13.03
CA LEU A 151 1.86 -2.58 12.83
C LEU A 151 1.27 -1.73 11.69
N SER A 152 0.78 -2.37 10.61
CA SER A 152 0.08 -1.64 9.54
C SER A 152 -1.23 -1.04 10.04
N ALA A 153 -2.01 -1.80 10.80
CA ALA A 153 -3.24 -1.29 11.43
C ALA A 153 -2.93 -0.11 12.38
N ALA A 154 -1.91 -0.26 13.23
CA ALA A 154 -1.47 0.81 14.13
C ALA A 154 -1.09 2.09 13.38
N TYR A 155 -0.32 1.97 12.29
CA TYR A 155 0.07 3.10 11.46
C TYR A 155 -1.12 3.89 10.93
N TYR A 156 -2.09 3.22 10.31
CA TYR A 156 -3.24 3.91 9.75
C TYR A 156 -4.19 4.45 10.83
N LEU A 157 -4.38 3.73 11.93
CA LEU A 157 -5.19 4.21 13.04
C LEU A 157 -4.61 5.50 13.65
N GLU A 158 -3.29 5.55 13.84
CA GLU A 158 -2.63 6.77 14.32
C GLU A 158 -2.77 7.93 13.32
N LEU A 159 -2.63 7.69 12.01
CA LEU A 159 -2.85 8.73 11.00
C LEU A 159 -4.31 9.22 10.96
N MET A 160 -5.27 8.37 11.29
CA MET A 160 -6.69 8.73 11.41
C MET A 160 -7.03 9.45 12.73
N GLY A 161 -6.06 9.68 13.60
CA GLY A 161 -6.25 10.37 14.88
C GLY A 161 -6.73 9.46 16.02
N HIS A 162 -6.74 8.15 15.84
CA HIS A 162 -6.98 7.19 16.92
C HIS A 162 -5.68 6.85 17.64
N HIS A 163 -5.74 6.58 18.93
CA HIS A 163 -4.58 6.15 19.70
C HIS A 163 -4.44 4.62 19.64
N ALA A 164 -3.36 4.12 19.03
CA ALA A 164 -3.10 2.71 18.86
C ALA A 164 -2.09 2.19 19.88
N VAL A 165 -2.45 1.10 20.58
CA VAL A 165 -1.58 0.41 21.55
C VAL A 165 -1.36 -1.02 21.09
N VAL A 166 -0.12 -1.37 20.75
CA VAL A 166 0.27 -2.70 20.29
C VAL A 166 0.79 -3.54 21.45
N PHE A 167 0.16 -4.70 21.65
CA PHE A 167 0.58 -5.73 22.61
C PHE A 167 1.32 -6.82 21.86
N GLU A 168 2.59 -7.02 22.18
CA GLU A 168 3.46 -8.01 21.54
C GLU A 168 4.07 -8.96 22.59
N GLU A 169 3.90 -10.27 22.42
CA GLU A 169 4.42 -11.27 23.33
C GLU A 169 5.94 -11.37 23.32
N LYS A 170 6.56 -11.06 22.17
CA LYS A 170 8.01 -11.10 22.01
C LYS A 170 8.68 -9.83 22.50
N SER A 171 9.99 -9.90 22.67
CA SER A 171 10.82 -8.76 23.06
C SER A 171 11.10 -7.75 21.95
N LYS A 172 10.69 -8.04 20.69
CA LYS A 172 10.92 -7.19 19.52
C LYS A 172 9.74 -7.27 18.56
N LEU A 173 9.42 -6.14 17.95
CA LEU A 173 8.43 -6.03 16.89
C LEU A 173 8.89 -6.65 15.56
N GLY A 174 7.94 -6.91 14.67
CA GLY A 174 8.16 -7.36 13.30
C GLY A 174 7.63 -8.76 12.98
N GLY A 175 7.17 -9.51 13.99
CA GLY A 175 6.54 -10.82 13.79
C GLY A 175 7.34 -11.73 12.85
N MET A 176 6.67 -12.37 11.88
CA MET A 176 7.32 -13.28 10.93
C MET A 176 8.40 -12.62 10.04
N LEU A 177 8.32 -11.31 9.80
CA LEU A 177 9.39 -10.60 9.09
C LEU A 177 10.72 -10.64 9.85
N ARG A 178 10.65 -10.66 11.18
CA ARG A 178 11.83 -10.73 12.06
C ARG A 178 12.22 -12.15 12.43
N TYR A 179 11.26 -12.98 12.79
CA TYR A 179 11.50 -14.30 13.38
C TYR A 179 11.50 -15.44 12.36
N GLY A 180 10.77 -15.29 11.23
CA GLY A 180 10.66 -16.31 10.19
C GLY A 180 11.60 -16.10 9.01
N ILE A 181 11.84 -14.87 8.56
CA ILE A 181 12.67 -14.61 7.39
C ILE A 181 14.15 -14.54 7.80
N PRO A 182 15.05 -15.26 7.11
CA PRO A 182 16.48 -15.21 7.40
C PRO A 182 17.10 -13.82 7.21
N ASN A 183 18.07 -13.47 8.07
CA ASN A 183 18.70 -12.14 8.07
C ASN A 183 19.40 -11.80 6.74
N TYR A 184 19.97 -12.80 6.06
CA TYR A 184 20.62 -12.59 4.76
C TYR A 184 19.62 -12.22 3.65
N ARG A 185 18.35 -12.63 3.76
CA ARG A 185 17.29 -12.29 2.81
C ARG A 185 16.64 -10.96 3.14
N PHE A 186 16.42 -10.69 4.43
CA PHE A 186 15.87 -9.43 4.92
C PHE A 186 16.65 -8.96 6.16
N PRO A 187 17.65 -8.08 5.99
CA PRO A 187 18.45 -7.56 7.09
C PRO A 187 17.60 -6.88 8.16
N ARG A 188 17.94 -7.12 9.43
CA ARG A 188 17.16 -6.62 10.57
C ARG A 188 17.17 -5.09 10.67
N GLU A 189 18.25 -4.47 10.25
CA GLU A 189 18.36 -3.01 10.19
C GLU A 189 17.35 -2.44 9.18
N ARG A 190 17.17 -3.12 8.04
CA ARG A 190 16.23 -2.72 7.00
C ARG A 190 14.77 -2.87 7.45
N LEU A 191 14.45 -3.91 8.20
CA LEU A 191 13.16 -4.06 8.85
C LEU A 191 12.92 -2.97 9.90
N GLN A 192 13.97 -2.62 10.65
CA GLN A 192 13.85 -1.61 11.69
C GLN A 192 13.53 -0.23 11.12
N GLU A 193 14.01 0.12 9.92
CA GLU A 193 13.65 1.37 9.23
C GLU A 193 12.12 1.52 9.03
N ASP A 194 11.45 0.45 8.59
CA ASP A 194 9.99 0.46 8.42
C ASP A 194 9.28 0.57 9.78
N ILE A 195 9.76 -0.18 10.79
CA ILE A 195 9.20 -0.17 12.14
C ILE A 195 9.36 1.21 12.78
N ASP A 196 10.55 1.80 12.73
CA ASP A 196 10.83 3.13 13.31
C ASP A 196 9.91 4.19 12.68
N THR A 197 9.66 4.08 11.38
CA THR A 197 8.72 4.94 10.68
C THR A 197 7.30 4.81 11.22
N ILE A 198 6.85 3.58 11.44
CA ILE A 198 5.52 3.31 12.00
C ILE A 198 5.45 3.87 13.43
N LEU A 199 6.45 3.63 14.25
CA LEU A 199 6.49 4.12 15.63
C LEU A 199 6.56 5.65 15.70
N SER A 200 7.14 6.32 14.71
CA SER A 200 7.19 7.79 14.64
C SER A 200 5.80 8.43 14.54
N THR A 201 4.77 7.67 14.17
CA THR A 201 3.38 8.16 14.21
C THR A 201 2.79 8.24 15.61
N GLY A 202 3.48 7.74 16.64
CA GLY A 202 3.04 7.82 18.05
C GLY A 202 2.38 6.54 18.57
N VAL A 203 2.51 5.43 17.85
CA VAL A 203 2.04 4.11 18.30
C VAL A 203 2.68 3.75 19.64
N GLU A 204 1.85 3.45 20.64
CA GLU A 204 2.30 2.89 21.91
C GLU A 204 2.57 1.39 21.78
N VAL A 205 3.64 0.88 22.39
CA VAL A 205 4.01 -0.52 22.30
C VAL A 205 4.25 -1.12 23.67
N LYS A 206 3.64 -2.26 23.94
CA LYS A 206 3.86 -3.10 25.13
C LYS A 206 4.47 -4.43 24.72
N LEU A 207 5.81 -4.50 24.78
CA LEU A 207 6.57 -5.71 24.51
C LEU A 207 6.51 -6.70 25.70
N ASN A 208 6.87 -7.96 25.44
CA ASN A 208 6.82 -9.05 26.44
C ASN A 208 5.45 -9.15 27.12
N THR A 209 4.40 -8.83 26.38
CA THR A 209 3.04 -8.75 26.90
C THR A 209 2.14 -9.65 26.05
N ARG A 210 1.85 -10.83 26.60
CA ARG A 210 0.95 -11.80 25.96
C ARG A 210 -0.50 -11.52 26.37
N VAL A 211 -1.38 -11.59 25.38
CA VAL A 211 -2.83 -11.55 25.61
C VAL A 211 -3.37 -12.98 25.57
N GLY A 212 -4.05 -13.40 26.63
CA GLY A 212 -4.57 -14.76 26.77
C GLY A 212 -5.28 -14.94 28.11
N ASN A 213 -5.43 -16.20 28.53
CA ASN A 213 -6.11 -16.56 29.77
C ASN A 213 -5.16 -17.22 30.80
N GLY A 214 -3.84 -17.20 30.52
CA GLY A 214 -2.81 -17.75 31.40
C GLY A 214 -2.45 -16.83 32.58
N GLU A 215 -1.73 -17.39 33.56
CA GLU A 215 -1.21 -16.62 34.68
C GLU A 215 -0.16 -15.61 34.19
N GLY A 216 -0.33 -14.34 34.54
CA GLY A 216 0.54 -13.23 34.10
C GLY A 216 0.21 -12.68 32.70
N GLU A 217 -0.81 -13.19 32.02
CA GLU A 217 -1.29 -12.71 30.73
C GLU A 217 -2.38 -11.64 30.92
N ILE A 218 -2.52 -10.73 29.93
CA ILE A 218 -3.63 -9.79 29.91
C ILE A 218 -4.83 -10.50 29.26
N SER A 219 -5.98 -10.54 29.97
CA SER A 219 -7.17 -11.16 29.41
C SER A 219 -7.76 -10.30 28.28
N TYR A 220 -8.34 -10.95 27.27
CA TYR A 220 -9.06 -10.29 26.19
C TYR A 220 -10.21 -9.42 26.72
N ASN A 221 -10.97 -9.90 27.72
CA ASN A 221 -12.07 -9.16 28.30
C ASN A 221 -11.62 -7.84 28.91
N LYS A 222 -10.46 -7.82 29.58
CA LYS A 222 -9.89 -6.59 30.13
C LYS A 222 -9.57 -5.59 29.02
N LEU A 223 -9.00 -6.02 27.88
CA LEU A 223 -8.76 -5.13 26.76
C LEU A 223 -10.07 -4.61 26.17
N HIS A 224 -11.08 -5.43 26.08
CA HIS A 224 -12.39 -5.04 25.57
C HIS A 224 -13.11 -4.01 26.48
N GLU A 225 -12.82 -4.01 27.78
CA GLU A 225 -13.35 -3.04 28.75
C GLU A 225 -12.57 -1.70 28.74
N GLU A 226 -11.25 -1.76 28.52
CA GLU A 226 -10.36 -0.59 28.61
C GLU A 226 -10.18 0.17 27.28
N TYR A 227 -10.51 -0.45 26.13
CA TYR A 227 -10.32 0.10 24.79
C TYR A 227 -11.64 0.18 24.02
N ASP A 228 -11.76 1.18 23.16
CA ASP A 228 -12.94 1.36 22.29
C ASP A 228 -13.06 0.26 21.24
N ALA A 229 -11.94 -0.36 20.83
CA ALA A 229 -11.90 -1.49 19.91
C ALA A 229 -10.66 -2.36 20.15
N VAL A 230 -10.76 -3.64 19.77
CA VAL A 230 -9.65 -4.59 19.83
C VAL A 230 -9.44 -5.18 18.43
N TYR A 231 -8.23 -5.07 17.91
CA TYR A 231 -7.81 -5.66 16.64
C TYR A 231 -6.87 -6.83 16.89
N ILE A 232 -7.27 -8.03 16.42
CA ILE A 232 -6.47 -9.25 16.58
C ILE A 232 -5.65 -9.48 15.31
N ALA A 233 -4.32 -9.37 15.43
CA ALA A 233 -3.35 -9.52 14.34
C ALA A 233 -2.39 -10.70 14.55
N CYS A 234 -2.92 -11.82 15.06
CA CYS A 234 -2.15 -13.02 15.35
C CYS A 234 -2.23 -14.03 14.20
N LEU A 235 -1.09 -14.42 13.64
CA LEU A 235 -1.01 -15.30 12.47
C LEU A 235 -1.46 -16.75 12.74
N LEU A 236 -1.39 -17.23 13.97
CA LEU A 236 -1.53 -18.64 14.33
C LEU A 236 -2.73 -18.95 15.24
N TYR A 237 -3.72 -18.08 15.29
CA TYR A 237 -4.97 -18.35 16.05
C TYR A 237 -6.10 -18.88 15.17
N THR A 238 -5.80 -19.52 14.06
CA THR A 238 -6.80 -20.29 13.32
C THR A 238 -6.87 -21.71 13.89
N SER A 239 -8.06 -22.26 13.99
CA SER A 239 -8.36 -23.62 14.47
C SER A 239 -7.58 -24.73 13.75
N ASP A 240 -6.94 -24.40 12.62
CA ASP A 240 -6.20 -25.31 11.76
C ASP A 240 -4.68 -25.33 12.05
N ALA A 241 -4.23 -24.61 13.08
CA ALA A 241 -2.83 -24.56 13.51
C ALA A 241 -2.56 -25.45 14.75
N ALA A 242 -3.48 -26.34 15.06
CA ALA A 242 -3.36 -27.34 16.15
C ALA A 242 -2.97 -28.71 15.58
#